data_28ad5e73a1853e7ea20f4254a9187be1
#
_entry.id   28ad5e73a1853e7ea20f4254a9187be1
#
_cell.length_a   1.000
_cell.length_b   1.000
_cell.length_c   1.000
_cell.angle_alpha   90.00
_cell.angle_beta   90.00
_cell.angle_gamma   90.00
#
_symmetry.space_group_name_H-M   'P 1'
#
loop_
_entity.id
_entity.type
_entity.pdbx_description
1 polymer ?
#
loop_
_entity_poly.entity_id
_entity_poly.type
_entity_poly.pdbx_seq_one_letter_code
_entity_poly.pdbx_strand_id
1 'polypeptide(L)'
;QLCILGYITWDLVYHELYKQIEIPSGYTAFWTENGNLTNIQENTDILSTQFCSNSTYNYAYDESEWVYTNISCTKLPYAEMYEKGESEFFFLTHFTEYDIKMKNCPNSTNKCSSKTNSDFFTVGSEGMILAFDHFYTTTFEQGSNLGEDGLKLVDTYIKDINNNPIYFFKKGETIKLNVSQWLHLANVDLDKLNFGTPISKTHIYIDKPNLAYNRLSGVEILIKVEYHNIKYFSGYDSPTCEINIQPNSGWSSKGSLLNYIDYPNVSDINDEYNYIDRYRYGIKFKFIVSGLMGEFNMNSLITHLVSGIVLVNLSTLIVSVIITYFTGEYGKNYSKIIYTKKSIDVPCFGKDESETEDEEDVREVEETEKKNINTLTEI
;
A
#
# COMPACT_ATOMS: atom_id res chain seq x y z
N GLN A 1 -7.19 -21.60 -35.31
CA GLN A 1 -5.75 -21.48 -34.97
C GLN A 1 -5.28 -20.03 -35.06
N LEU A 2 -5.51 -19.32 -36.18
CA LEU A 2 -5.10 -17.91 -36.33
C LEU A 2 -5.68 -17.00 -35.24
N CYS A 3 -6.95 -17.16 -34.85
CA CYS A 3 -7.57 -16.39 -33.78
C CYS A 3 -6.92 -16.66 -32.43
N ILE A 4 -6.56 -17.91 -32.13
CA ILE A 4 -5.91 -18.29 -30.86
C ILE A 4 -4.48 -17.75 -30.84
N LEU A 5 -3.76 -17.85 -31.95
CA LEU A 5 -2.43 -17.26 -32.07
C LEU A 5 -2.47 -15.74 -31.91
N GLY A 6 -3.45 -15.09 -32.54
CA GLY A 6 -3.68 -13.65 -32.38
C GLY A 6 -3.99 -13.26 -30.94
N TYR A 7 -4.82 -14.03 -30.24
CA TYR A 7 -5.13 -13.83 -28.83
C TYR A 7 -3.88 -13.98 -27.95
N ILE A 8 -3.10 -15.05 -28.14
CA ILE A 8 -1.87 -15.28 -27.36
C ILE A 8 -0.87 -14.15 -27.58
N THR A 9 -0.70 -13.71 -28.83
CA THR A 9 0.20 -12.60 -29.13
C THR A 9 -0.27 -11.29 -28.49
N TRP A 10 -1.58 -11.03 -28.57
CA TRP A 10 -2.18 -9.87 -27.93
C TRP A 10 -2.03 -9.92 -26.42
N ASP A 11 -2.32 -11.04 -25.78
CA ASP A 11 -2.20 -11.26 -24.35
C ASP A 11 -0.75 -11.10 -23.87
N LEU A 12 0.20 -11.68 -24.59
CA LEU A 12 1.64 -11.54 -24.29
C LEU A 12 2.11 -10.10 -24.33
N VAL A 13 1.67 -9.33 -25.35
CA VAL A 13 2.11 -7.94 -25.54
C VAL A 13 1.33 -6.98 -24.65
N TYR A 14 0.02 -7.13 -24.58
CA TYR A 14 -0.86 -6.21 -23.85
C TYR A 14 -0.72 -6.36 -22.32
N HIS A 15 -0.65 -7.58 -21.81
CA HIS A 15 -0.43 -7.85 -20.40
C HIS A 15 1.05 -7.94 -20.02
N GLU A 16 1.94 -7.71 -20.99
CA GLU A 16 3.40 -7.71 -20.76
C GLU A 16 3.92 -9.00 -20.08
N LEU A 17 3.37 -10.16 -20.44
CA LEU A 17 3.68 -11.45 -19.83
C LEU A 17 5.13 -11.92 -20.04
N TYR A 18 5.89 -11.20 -20.87
CA TYR A 18 7.33 -11.37 -21.02
C TYR A 18 8.13 -10.78 -19.86
N LYS A 19 7.47 -10.03 -18.96
CA LYS A 19 8.08 -9.48 -17.76
C LYS A 19 7.86 -10.42 -16.57
N GLN A 20 8.89 -10.58 -15.76
CA GLN A 20 8.74 -11.12 -14.41
C GLN A 20 8.30 -9.99 -13.50
N ILE A 21 7.24 -10.21 -12.72
CA ILE A 21 6.64 -9.20 -11.85
C ILE A 21 7.10 -9.44 -10.42
N GLU A 22 7.45 -8.36 -9.71
CA GLU A 22 7.84 -8.36 -8.32
C GLU A 22 7.20 -7.18 -7.58
N ILE A 23 6.94 -7.36 -6.29
CA ILE A 23 6.59 -6.26 -5.38
C ILE A 23 7.90 -5.60 -4.95
N PRO A 24 8.12 -4.31 -5.27
CA PRO A 24 9.36 -3.64 -4.92
C PRO A 24 9.47 -3.43 -3.41
N SER A 25 10.68 -3.50 -2.89
CA SER A 25 11.00 -3.01 -1.55
C SER A 25 11.23 -1.51 -1.62
N GLY A 26 10.35 -0.74 -0.97
CA GLY A 26 10.45 0.71 -0.96
C GLY A 26 10.86 1.24 0.41
N TYR A 27 11.56 2.36 0.37
CA TYR A 27 12.01 3.07 1.55
C TYR A 27 11.50 4.49 1.50
N THR A 28 11.08 5.00 2.65
CA THR A 28 10.67 6.39 2.83
C THR A 28 11.45 7.01 3.97
N ALA A 29 12.16 8.10 3.69
CA ALA A 29 12.80 8.93 4.69
C ALA A 29 11.96 10.18 4.88
N PHE A 30 11.26 10.29 6.00
CA PHE A 30 10.35 11.40 6.26
C PHE A 30 10.78 12.23 7.47
N TRP A 31 10.49 13.54 7.40
CA TRP A 31 10.75 14.53 8.45
C TRP A 31 9.72 15.65 8.41
N THR A 32 9.79 16.54 9.37
CA THR A 32 8.98 17.76 9.38
C THR A 32 9.86 19.00 9.39
N GLU A 33 9.30 20.07 8.89
CA GLU A 33 9.87 21.42 8.98
C GLU A 33 8.83 22.34 9.61
N ASN A 34 9.31 23.42 10.23
CA ASN A 34 8.44 24.41 10.88
C ASN A 34 7.38 24.98 9.91
N GLY A 35 7.79 25.17 8.64
CA GLY A 35 6.90 25.74 7.64
C GLY A 35 6.43 27.13 8.07
N ASN A 36 5.11 27.28 8.18
CA ASN A 36 4.48 28.54 8.58
C ASN A 36 3.99 28.55 10.04
N LEU A 37 4.36 27.53 10.86
CA LEU A 37 3.88 27.39 12.24
C LEU A 37 4.11 28.65 13.08
N THR A 38 5.36 29.15 13.13
CA THR A 38 5.72 30.33 13.96
C THR A 38 4.91 31.54 13.54
N ASN A 39 4.81 31.81 12.25
CA ASN A 39 4.04 32.96 11.76
C ASN A 39 2.54 32.80 12.05
N ILE A 40 1.98 31.61 11.91
CA ILE A 40 0.57 31.35 12.29
C ILE A 40 0.38 31.60 13.79
N GLN A 41 1.27 31.05 14.62
CA GLN A 41 1.15 31.23 16.07
C GLN A 41 1.30 32.66 16.51
N GLU A 42 2.22 33.45 15.93
CA GLU A 42 2.43 34.85 16.24
C GLU A 42 1.21 35.70 15.87
N ASN A 43 0.63 35.46 14.69
CA ASN A 43 -0.47 36.26 14.16
C ASN A 43 -1.86 35.77 14.57
N THR A 44 -1.98 34.60 15.21
CA THR A 44 -3.27 34.09 15.66
C THR A 44 -3.61 34.65 17.03
N ASP A 45 -4.73 35.37 17.11
CA ASP A 45 -5.37 35.70 18.38
C ASP A 45 -6.23 34.52 18.85
N ILE A 46 -5.80 33.90 19.95
CA ILE A 46 -6.49 32.75 20.54
C ILE A 46 -7.96 33.05 20.86
N LEU A 47 -8.23 34.27 21.32
CA LEU A 47 -9.58 34.66 21.74
C LEU A 47 -10.56 34.80 20.56
N SER A 48 -10.05 35.09 19.38
CA SER A 48 -10.86 35.25 18.16
C SER A 48 -10.90 33.97 17.29
N THR A 49 -10.14 32.95 17.68
CA THR A 49 -10.06 31.70 16.90
C THR A 49 -11.34 30.87 17.08
N GLN A 50 -11.98 30.52 15.97
CA GLN A 50 -13.32 29.94 15.95
C GLN A 50 -13.46 28.62 16.75
N PHE A 51 -12.43 27.80 16.84
CA PHE A 51 -12.47 26.54 17.57
C PHE A 51 -12.03 26.66 19.04
N CYS A 52 -11.42 27.79 19.44
CA CYS A 52 -10.96 28.00 20.81
C CYS A 52 -12.14 28.35 21.72
N SER A 53 -12.25 27.66 22.85
CA SER A 53 -13.31 27.86 23.86
C SER A 53 -14.74 27.81 23.31
N ASN A 54 -14.93 27.12 22.19
CA ASN A 54 -16.21 26.96 21.53
C ASN A 54 -16.89 25.64 21.95
N SER A 55 -18.02 25.76 22.62
CA SER A 55 -18.79 24.61 23.11
C SER A 55 -19.30 23.66 22.02
N THR A 56 -19.30 24.09 20.75
CA THR A 56 -19.64 23.23 19.62
C THR A 56 -18.67 22.06 19.48
N TYR A 57 -17.42 22.20 19.91
CA TYR A 57 -16.41 21.14 19.89
C TYR A 57 -16.44 20.22 21.10
N ASN A 58 -17.32 20.50 22.07
CA ASN A 58 -17.48 19.63 23.23
C ASN A 58 -17.95 18.24 22.81
N TYR A 59 -17.41 17.23 23.45
CA TYR A 59 -17.76 15.84 23.20
C TYR A 59 -17.71 15.03 24.48
N ALA A 60 -18.65 14.14 24.67
CA ALA A 60 -18.65 13.18 25.76
C ALA A 60 -18.99 11.81 25.22
N TYR A 61 -18.16 10.83 25.50
CA TYR A 61 -18.48 9.44 25.21
C TYR A 61 -19.40 8.90 26.31
N ASP A 62 -20.45 8.18 25.87
CA ASP A 62 -21.48 7.65 26.76
C ASP A 62 -20.88 6.70 27.81
N GLU A 63 -21.28 6.84 29.06
CA GLU A 63 -20.86 6.00 30.20
C GLU A 63 -19.33 5.94 30.41
N SER A 64 -18.58 6.94 30.02
CA SER A 64 -17.14 6.96 30.15
C SER A 64 -16.60 8.19 30.86
N GLU A 65 -15.34 8.09 31.29
CA GLU A 65 -14.56 9.22 31.82
C GLU A 65 -14.06 10.15 30.70
N TRP A 66 -14.29 9.79 29.42
CA TRP A 66 -13.84 10.53 28.26
C TRP A 66 -14.80 11.68 27.93
N VAL A 67 -14.63 12.78 28.64
CA VAL A 67 -15.43 13.99 28.49
C VAL A 67 -14.50 15.14 28.18
N TYR A 68 -14.70 15.78 27.03
CA TYR A 68 -13.93 16.91 26.54
C TYR A 68 -14.84 18.13 26.52
N THR A 69 -14.63 19.06 27.46
CA THR A 69 -15.46 20.26 27.62
C THR A 69 -14.59 21.45 27.95
N ASN A 70 -15.04 22.67 27.58
CA ASN A 70 -14.33 23.91 27.84
C ASN A 70 -12.89 23.89 27.31
N ILE A 71 -12.71 23.34 26.11
CA ILE A 71 -11.39 23.14 25.50
C ILE A 71 -10.80 24.50 25.16
N SER A 72 -9.70 24.85 25.80
CA SER A 72 -8.96 26.09 25.53
C SER A 72 -7.93 25.89 24.41
N CYS A 73 -7.32 26.98 23.95
CA CYS A 73 -6.22 26.88 22.97
C CYS A 73 -4.88 27.21 23.60
N THR A 74 -3.84 26.57 23.07
CA THR A 74 -2.47 26.87 23.49
C THR A 74 -1.53 26.89 22.29
N LYS A 75 -0.42 27.58 22.40
CA LYS A 75 0.68 27.64 21.44
C LYS A 75 1.83 26.85 22.02
N LEU A 76 2.19 25.76 21.38
CA LEU A 76 3.30 24.91 21.82
C LEU A 76 4.55 25.14 20.97
N PRO A 77 5.74 24.94 21.53
CA PRO A 77 6.98 24.92 20.75
C PRO A 77 6.92 23.89 19.64
N TYR A 78 7.63 24.15 18.54
CA TYR A 78 7.67 23.26 17.37
C TYR A 78 7.96 21.80 17.74
N ALA A 79 8.92 21.56 18.63
CA ALA A 79 9.33 20.21 19.03
C ALA A 79 8.22 19.40 19.74
N GLU A 80 7.23 20.06 20.32
CA GLU A 80 6.10 19.41 21.01
C GLU A 80 4.90 19.18 20.09
N MET A 81 4.92 19.77 18.88
CA MET A 81 3.81 19.72 17.93
C MET A 81 3.78 18.44 17.09
N TYR A 82 4.84 17.64 17.13
CA TYR A 82 4.92 16.43 16.30
C TYR A 82 5.60 15.28 17.02
N GLU A 83 5.41 14.09 16.45
CA GLU A 83 6.15 12.88 16.84
C GLU A 83 6.42 12.03 15.60
N LYS A 84 7.66 11.55 15.49
CA LYS A 84 8.09 10.63 14.44
C LYS A 84 8.10 9.21 14.98
N GLY A 85 7.31 8.32 14.35
CA GLY A 85 7.39 6.86 14.53
C GLY A 85 8.22 6.19 13.43
N GLU A 86 8.23 4.89 13.39
CA GLU A 86 9.00 4.10 12.41
C GLU A 86 8.43 4.24 10.99
N SER A 87 7.12 4.08 10.82
CA SER A 87 6.42 4.21 9.53
C SER A 87 5.28 5.23 9.59
N GLU A 88 5.29 6.09 10.59
CA GLU A 88 4.23 7.06 10.82
C GLU A 88 4.79 8.40 11.29
N PHE A 89 4.05 9.45 10.95
CA PHE A 89 4.31 10.81 11.42
C PHE A 89 3.05 11.38 12.02
N PHE A 90 3.16 11.97 13.21
CA PHE A 90 2.03 12.50 13.97
C PHE A 90 2.16 14.00 14.17
N PHE A 91 1.09 14.75 13.89
CA PHE A 91 0.98 16.18 14.18
C PHE A 91 -0.15 16.42 15.18
N LEU A 92 0.17 17.13 16.23
CA LEU A 92 -0.73 17.37 17.36
C LEU A 92 -1.80 18.40 17.01
N THR A 93 -3.08 18.09 17.29
CA THR A 93 -4.20 19.03 17.16
C THR A 93 -4.92 19.30 18.47
N HIS A 94 -4.97 18.29 19.34
CA HIS A 94 -5.62 18.32 20.64
C HIS A 94 -4.85 17.46 21.62
N PHE A 95 -4.83 17.87 22.90
CA PHE A 95 -4.32 17.04 23.97
C PHE A 95 -5.07 17.28 25.27
N THR A 96 -5.16 16.22 26.08
CA THR A 96 -5.59 16.28 27.45
C THR A 96 -4.35 16.29 28.35
N GLU A 97 -4.19 17.32 29.14
CA GLU A 97 -3.13 17.44 30.12
C GLU A 97 -3.63 16.98 31.49
N TYR A 98 -2.93 16.06 32.08
CA TYR A 98 -3.18 15.57 33.41
C TYR A 98 -2.12 16.11 34.36
N ASP A 99 -2.53 16.99 35.28
CA ASP A 99 -1.70 17.42 36.40
C ASP A 99 -1.88 16.42 37.56
N ILE A 100 -0.84 15.66 37.83
CA ILE A 100 -0.84 14.59 38.82
C ILE A 100 0.07 14.96 39.97
N LYS A 101 -0.55 15.14 41.16
CA LYS A 101 0.13 15.45 42.40
C LYS A 101 0.26 14.22 43.26
N MET A 102 1.51 13.81 43.52
CA MET A 102 1.83 12.66 44.38
C MET A 102 2.15 13.14 45.76
N LYS A 103 1.38 12.68 46.74
CA LYS A 103 1.53 13.03 48.16
C LYS A 103 1.63 11.73 48.99
N ASN A 104 2.18 11.88 50.22
CA ASN A 104 2.11 10.78 51.20
C ASN A 104 0.67 10.59 51.64
N CYS A 105 0.20 9.34 51.63
CA CYS A 105 -1.15 9.04 52.12
C CYS A 105 -1.22 9.22 53.64
N PRO A 106 -2.32 9.79 54.15
CA PRO A 106 -2.53 9.81 55.59
C PRO A 106 -2.53 8.37 56.17
N ASN A 107 -1.73 8.15 57.19
CA ASN A 107 -1.64 6.88 57.89
C ASN A 107 -1.11 5.66 57.08
N SER A 108 -0.35 5.91 56.01
CA SER A 108 0.22 4.85 55.18
C SER A 108 1.62 5.26 54.68
N THR A 109 2.45 4.25 54.42
CA THR A 109 3.73 4.44 53.70
C THR A 109 3.56 4.56 52.18
N ASN A 110 2.33 4.43 51.68
CA ASN A 110 2.04 4.48 50.27
C ASN A 110 1.88 5.94 49.79
N LYS A 111 2.10 6.14 48.50
CA LYS A 111 1.81 7.43 47.85
C LYS A 111 0.36 7.47 47.36
N CYS A 112 -0.29 8.60 47.56
CA CYS A 112 -1.62 8.92 47.03
C CYS A 112 -1.47 9.89 45.88
N SER A 113 -2.26 9.73 44.82
CA SER A 113 -2.29 10.65 43.70
C SER A 113 -3.61 11.42 43.66
N SER A 114 -3.55 12.70 43.36
CA SER A 114 -4.70 13.48 42.90
C SER A 114 -4.46 13.88 41.45
N LYS A 115 -5.47 13.73 40.61
CA LYS A 115 -5.40 13.97 39.18
C LYS A 115 -6.43 15.02 38.78
N THR A 116 -5.98 16.07 38.10
CA THR A 116 -6.84 17.03 37.43
C THR A 116 -6.55 17.01 35.95
N ASN A 117 -7.53 17.24 35.09
CA ASN A 117 -7.36 17.26 33.65
C ASN A 117 -7.81 18.59 33.07
N SER A 118 -7.17 18.98 31.99
CA SER A 118 -7.51 20.12 31.14
C SER A 118 -7.29 19.78 29.68
N ASP A 119 -8.19 20.27 28.83
CA ASP A 119 -8.14 19.98 27.39
C ASP A 119 -7.72 21.22 26.61
N PHE A 120 -6.84 21.00 25.61
CA PHE A 120 -6.27 22.08 24.83
C PHE A 120 -6.22 21.73 23.34
N PHE A 121 -6.72 22.65 22.50
CA PHE A 121 -6.38 22.65 21.09
C PHE A 121 -5.04 23.34 20.86
N THR A 122 -4.27 22.83 19.88
CA THR A 122 -3.03 23.48 19.44
C THR A 122 -3.30 24.34 18.21
N VAL A 123 -2.55 25.44 18.11
CA VAL A 123 -2.64 26.38 16.99
C VAL A 123 -1.45 26.20 16.06
N GLY A 124 -1.72 26.07 14.75
CA GLY A 124 -0.71 26.14 13.71
C GLY A 124 -0.24 24.80 13.15
N SER A 125 -0.77 23.67 13.59
CA SER A 125 -0.40 22.33 13.09
C SER A 125 -0.52 22.22 11.58
N GLU A 126 -1.53 22.84 10.99
CA GLU A 126 -1.79 22.84 9.56
C GLU A 126 -0.71 23.57 8.73
N GLY A 127 0.03 24.48 9.36
CA GLY A 127 1.11 25.24 8.73
C GLY A 127 2.46 24.52 8.70
N MET A 128 2.62 23.44 9.44
CA MET A 128 3.84 22.62 9.43
C MET A 128 3.99 21.88 8.11
N ILE A 129 5.24 21.57 7.74
CA ILE A 129 5.52 20.82 6.52
C ILE A 129 5.82 19.36 6.89
N LEU A 130 5.17 18.42 6.20
CA LEU A 130 5.59 17.05 6.12
C LEU A 130 6.38 16.87 4.82
N ALA A 131 7.65 16.51 4.98
CA ALA A 131 8.55 16.26 3.88
C ALA A 131 9.02 14.82 3.88
N PHE A 132 9.24 14.24 2.70
CA PHE A 132 9.85 12.94 2.58
C PHE A 132 10.51 12.72 1.23
N ASP A 133 11.53 11.87 1.25
CA ASP A 133 12.14 11.25 0.09
C ASP A 133 11.73 9.79 0.04
N HIS A 134 11.62 9.24 -1.16
CA HIS A 134 11.31 7.85 -1.36
C HIS A 134 12.15 7.25 -2.48
N PHE A 135 12.44 5.98 -2.35
CA PHE A 135 13.16 5.19 -3.34
C PHE A 135 12.77 3.72 -3.22
N TYR A 136 13.05 2.95 -4.25
CA TYR A 136 12.76 1.53 -4.25
C TYR A 136 13.94 0.70 -4.72
N THR A 137 13.89 -0.59 -4.40
CA THR A 137 14.78 -1.62 -4.91
C THR A 137 13.97 -2.82 -5.38
N THR A 138 14.54 -3.60 -6.32
CA THR A 138 13.99 -4.87 -6.79
C THR A 138 15.03 -5.98 -6.65
N THR A 139 14.61 -7.23 -6.55
CA THR A 139 15.53 -8.37 -6.47
C THR A 139 16.15 -8.72 -7.82
N PHE A 140 15.61 -8.22 -8.92
CA PHE A 140 16.07 -8.49 -10.27
C PHE A 140 17.55 -8.14 -10.48
N GLU A 141 18.09 -7.18 -9.74
CA GLU A 141 19.46 -6.68 -9.86
C GLU A 141 20.46 -7.27 -8.87
N GLN A 142 20.04 -8.20 -8.02
CA GLN A 142 20.95 -8.82 -7.04
C GLN A 142 22.12 -9.63 -7.64
N GLY A 143 22.13 -9.83 -8.95
CA GLY A 143 23.19 -10.55 -9.67
C GLY A 143 24.30 -9.68 -10.27
N SER A 144 24.15 -8.39 -10.38
CA SER A 144 25.13 -7.46 -10.92
C SER A 144 25.57 -6.46 -9.86
N ASN A 145 26.75 -6.71 -9.25
CA ASN A 145 27.51 -5.76 -8.44
C ASN A 145 26.63 -4.66 -7.81
N LEU A 146 26.16 -4.89 -6.59
CA LEU A 146 25.62 -3.85 -5.71
C LEU A 146 26.70 -2.77 -5.48
N GLY A 147 26.91 -1.95 -6.51
CA GLY A 147 27.53 -0.65 -6.36
C GLY A 147 26.57 0.27 -5.63
N GLU A 148 27.02 1.42 -5.22
CA GLU A 148 26.29 2.46 -4.49
C GLU A 148 24.90 2.86 -5.09
N ASP A 149 24.49 2.26 -6.21
CA ASP A 149 23.33 2.59 -7.04
C ASP A 149 22.11 1.67 -6.89
N GLY A 150 22.04 0.84 -5.83
CA GLY A 150 20.89 -0.06 -5.61
C GLY A 150 19.55 0.65 -5.38
N LEU A 151 19.57 1.97 -5.13
CA LEU A 151 18.39 2.78 -4.85
C LEU A 151 17.88 3.47 -6.13
N LYS A 152 16.64 3.15 -6.51
CA LYS A 152 16.04 3.73 -7.71
C LYS A 152 15.10 4.88 -7.35
N LEU A 153 15.31 6.01 -8.03
CA LEU A 153 14.46 7.19 -7.97
C LEU A 153 13.60 7.27 -9.24
N VAL A 154 12.36 7.72 -9.08
CA VAL A 154 11.38 7.82 -10.17
C VAL A 154 10.60 9.12 -10.12
N ASP A 155 9.99 9.48 -11.23
CA ASP A 155 9.01 10.56 -11.29
C ASP A 155 7.78 10.18 -10.45
N THR A 156 7.23 11.15 -9.73
CA THR A 156 6.20 10.91 -8.73
C THR A 156 4.97 11.77 -8.96
N TYR A 157 3.82 11.14 -8.96
CA TYR A 157 2.52 11.78 -9.04
C TYR A 157 1.77 11.63 -7.71
N ILE A 158 1.33 12.74 -7.13
CA ILE A 158 0.45 12.70 -5.96
C ILE A 158 -0.98 12.89 -6.42
N LYS A 159 -1.83 11.96 -6.06
CA LYS A 159 -3.25 11.94 -6.42
C LYS A 159 -4.12 12.33 -5.23
N ASP A 160 -5.24 12.96 -5.52
CA ASP A 160 -6.28 13.20 -4.53
C ASP A 160 -7.12 11.93 -4.25
N ILE A 161 -8.07 12.03 -3.34
CA ILE A 161 -9.01 10.95 -3.01
C ILE A 161 -9.84 10.49 -4.22
N ASN A 162 -10.01 11.32 -5.25
CA ASN A 162 -10.74 11.00 -6.47
C ASN A 162 -9.82 10.42 -7.56
N ASN A 163 -8.57 10.11 -7.22
CA ASN A 163 -7.55 9.57 -8.12
C ASN A 163 -7.09 10.57 -9.22
N ASN A 164 -7.27 11.88 -9.01
CA ASN A 164 -6.77 12.90 -9.92
C ASN A 164 -5.33 13.27 -9.54
N PRO A 165 -4.39 13.32 -10.50
CA PRO A 165 -3.03 13.78 -10.24
C PRO A 165 -3.04 15.30 -9.98
N ILE A 166 -2.64 15.71 -8.78
CA ILE A 166 -2.63 17.11 -8.35
C ILE A 166 -1.21 17.68 -8.34
N TYR A 167 -0.22 16.90 -7.90
CA TYR A 167 1.17 17.32 -7.86
C TYR A 167 2.04 16.36 -8.64
N PHE A 168 3.08 16.92 -9.26
CA PHE A 168 4.11 16.17 -9.96
C PHE A 168 5.49 16.57 -9.44
N PHE A 169 6.31 15.60 -9.10
CA PHE A 169 7.70 15.75 -8.65
C PHE A 169 8.61 14.96 -9.58
N LYS A 170 9.68 15.59 -10.01
CA LYS A 170 10.69 14.92 -10.84
C LYS A 170 11.52 13.95 -10.02
N LYS A 171 12.11 12.99 -10.71
CA LYS A 171 13.06 12.04 -10.15
C LYS A 171 14.11 12.74 -9.26
N GLY A 172 14.16 12.33 -7.97
CA GLY A 172 15.09 12.88 -6.98
C GLY A 172 14.68 14.21 -6.36
N GLU A 173 13.50 14.73 -6.67
CA GLU A 173 12.94 15.91 -6.02
C GLU A 173 12.27 15.51 -4.70
N THR A 174 12.63 16.22 -3.63
CA THR A 174 12.02 16.01 -2.31
C THR A 174 10.57 16.48 -2.30
N ILE A 175 9.68 15.63 -1.80
CA ILE A 175 8.26 15.95 -1.64
C ILE A 175 8.10 16.78 -0.36
N LYS A 176 7.63 18.02 -0.49
CA LYS A 176 7.38 18.94 0.62
C LYS A 176 6.01 19.58 0.45
N LEU A 177 5.09 19.22 1.34
CA LEU A 177 3.75 19.81 1.38
C LEU A 177 3.40 20.19 2.82
N ASN A 178 2.66 21.29 2.99
CA ASN A 178 2.09 21.66 4.27
C ASN A 178 1.05 20.62 4.71
N VAL A 179 0.89 20.45 6.00
CA VAL A 179 -0.14 19.55 6.57
C VAL A 179 -1.52 19.92 6.03
N SER A 180 -1.83 21.22 5.87
CA SER A 180 -3.08 21.68 5.25
C SER A 180 -3.27 21.18 3.81
N GLN A 181 -2.19 21.07 3.00
CA GLN A 181 -2.26 20.54 1.63
C GLN A 181 -2.53 19.04 1.64
N TRP A 182 -1.91 18.29 2.55
CA TRP A 182 -2.19 16.87 2.73
C TRP A 182 -3.64 16.61 3.15
N LEU A 183 -4.16 17.43 4.08
CA LEU A 183 -5.57 17.35 4.48
C LEU A 183 -6.51 17.65 3.32
N HIS A 184 -6.18 18.65 2.49
CA HIS A 184 -6.96 18.99 1.30
C HIS A 184 -6.97 17.83 0.28
N LEU A 185 -5.82 17.20 0.01
CA LEU A 185 -5.72 16.03 -0.86
C LEU A 185 -6.56 14.84 -0.35
N ALA A 186 -6.61 14.67 0.98
CA ALA A 186 -7.43 13.65 1.64
C ALA A 186 -8.92 14.05 1.75
N ASN A 187 -9.31 15.25 1.31
CA ASN A 187 -10.64 15.84 1.53
C ASN A 187 -11.07 15.82 3.01
N VAL A 188 -10.12 16.07 3.90
CA VAL A 188 -10.33 16.14 5.34
C VAL A 188 -10.29 17.60 5.79
N ASP A 189 -11.30 17.99 6.56
CA ASP A 189 -11.37 19.28 7.23
C ASP A 189 -11.38 19.02 8.75
N LEU A 190 -10.46 19.65 9.47
CA LEU A 190 -10.34 19.46 10.92
C LEU A 190 -11.58 19.98 11.67
N ASP A 191 -12.27 20.94 11.10
CA ASP A 191 -13.44 21.58 11.70
C ASP A 191 -14.77 20.97 11.20
N LYS A 192 -14.71 19.72 10.69
CA LYS A 192 -15.85 18.86 10.39
C LYS A 192 -15.94 17.67 11.34
N LEU A 193 -17.14 17.11 11.43
CA LEU A 193 -17.43 15.94 12.26
C LEU A 193 -16.71 14.69 11.74
N ASN A 194 -16.18 13.91 12.65
CA ASN A 194 -15.54 12.63 12.37
C ASN A 194 -16.55 11.49 12.50
N PHE A 195 -16.96 10.93 11.39
CA PHE A 195 -17.98 9.87 11.35
C PHE A 195 -17.54 8.56 12.02
N GLY A 196 -16.26 8.38 12.28
CA GLY A 196 -15.71 7.22 13.00
C GLY A 196 -15.71 7.37 14.52
N THR A 197 -16.32 8.43 15.09
CA THR A 197 -16.30 8.72 16.53
C THR A 197 -17.70 8.85 17.13
N PRO A 198 -18.56 7.81 17.04
CA PRO A 198 -19.89 7.86 17.68
C PRO A 198 -19.75 7.88 19.22
N ILE A 199 -20.72 8.49 19.89
CA ILE A 199 -20.78 8.54 21.38
C ILE A 199 -20.71 7.16 22.02
N SER A 200 -21.33 6.16 21.41
CA SER A 200 -21.29 4.78 21.85
C SER A 200 -21.51 3.85 20.66
N LYS A 201 -21.19 2.56 20.83
CA LYS A 201 -21.43 1.55 19.78
C LYS A 201 -22.88 1.45 19.37
N THR A 202 -23.81 1.74 20.28
CA THR A 202 -25.27 1.69 20.03
C THR A 202 -25.74 2.93 19.24
N HIS A 203 -25.04 4.05 19.35
CA HIS A 203 -25.40 5.28 18.66
C HIS A 203 -25.03 5.31 17.17
N ILE A 204 -24.35 4.31 16.65
CA ILE A 204 -24.08 4.16 15.22
C ILE A 204 -25.39 4.08 14.40
N TYR A 205 -26.47 3.62 15.03
CA TYR A 205 -27.78 3.43 14.39
C TYR A 205 -28.78 4.58 14.62
N ILE A 206 -28.34 5.68 15.25
CA ILE A 206 -29.19 6.84 15.49
C ILE A 206 -29.00 7.86 14.36
N ASP A 207 -30.10 8.44 13.87
CA ASP A 207 -30.12 9.40 12.75
C ASP A 207 -29.23 10.66 12.92
N LYS A 208 -28.87 10.99 14.15
CA LYS A 208 -27.96 12.12 14.48
C LYS A 208 -27.04 11.74 15.63
N PRO A 209 -26.02 10.92 15.39
CA PRO A 209 -25.04 10.61 16.41
C PRO A 209 -24.28 11.89 16.81
N ASN A 210 -24.05 12.08 18.12
CA ASN A 210 -23.09 13.09 18.56
C ASN A 210 -21.69 12.60 18.21
N LEU A 211 -21.00 13.28 17.31
CA LEU A 211 -19.69 12.92 16.78
C LEU A 211 -18.66 13.96 17.23
N ALA A 212 -17.45 13.50 17.48
CA ALA A 212 -16.34 14.41 17.70
C ALA A 212 -15.93 15.10 16.39
N TYR A 213 -15.41 16.32 16.49
CA TYR A 213 -14.74 16.97 15.36
C TYR A 213 -13.39 16.31 15.07
N ASN A 214 -12.93 16.35 13.82
CA ASN A 214 -11.63 15.82 13.42
C ASN A 214 -10.47 16.51 14.20
N ARG A 215 -10.61 17.78 14.55
CA ARG A 215 -9.64 18.53 15.35
C ARG A 215 -9.52 17.96 16.77
N LEU A 216 -10.61 17.47 17.34
CA LEU A 216 -10.65 16.86 18.67
C LEU A 216 -10.14 15.43 18.66
N SER A 217 -10.71 14.61 17.79
CA SER A 217 -10.44 13.16 17.72
C SER A 217 -9.13 12.82 17.04
N GLY A 218 -8.57 13.76 16.27
CA GLY A 218 -7.55 13.46 15.28
C GLY A 218 -8.12 12.73 14.06
N VAL A 219 -7.24 12.45 13.11
CA VAL A 219 -7.54 11.71 11.88
C VAL A 219 -6.30 10.93 11.44
N GLU A 220 -6.49 9.75 10.89
CA GLU A 220 -5.41 8.98 10.28
C GLU A 220 -5.47 9.12 8.76
N ILE A 221 -4.33 9.40 8.14
CA ILE A 221 -4.18 9.51 6.68
C ILE A 221 -3.16 8.49 6.24
N LEU A 222 -3.60 7.57 5.42
CA LEU A 222 -2.75 6.56 4.81
C LEU A 222 -2.17 7.11 3.51
N ILE A 223 -0.84 7.16 3.42
CA ILE A 223 -0.08 7.54 2.24
C ILE A 223 0.47 6.26 1.63
N LYS A 224 -0.11 5.83 0.51
CA LYS A 224 0.33 4.67 -0.24
C LYS A 224 1.29 5.13 -1.33
N VAL A 225 2.55 4.69 -1.24
CA VAL A 225 3.61 4.94 -2.21
C VAL A 225 3.68 3.73 -3.12
N GLU A 226 3.15 3.83 -4.33
CA GLU A 226 2.98 2.71 -5.26
C GLU A 226 3.89 2.87 -6.47
N TYR A 227 4.80 1.91 -6.68
CA TYR A 227 5.73 1.91 -7.81
C TYR A 227 5.22 1.01 -8.93
N HIS A 228 5.21 1.54 -10.15
CA HIS A 228 4.73 0.85 -11.33
C HIS A 228 5.61 1.10 -12.54
N ASN A 229 5.83 0.07 -13.36
CA ASN A 229 6.40 0.19 -14.70
C ASN A 229 5.71 -0.76 -15.71
N ILE A 230 4.53 -1.25 -15.33
CA ILE A 230 3.74 -2.13 -16.18
C ILE A 230 2.57 -1.29 -16.71
N LYS A 231 2.58 -1.04 -18.01
CA LYS A 231 1.60 -0.16 -18.68
C LYS A 231 0.15 -0.58 -18.43
N TYR A 232 -0.10 -1.89 -18.41
CA TYR A 232 -1.43 -2.43 -18.19
C TYR A 232 -2.04 -1.99 -16.85
N PHE A 233 -1.24 -1.89 -15.78
CA PHE A 233 -1.71 -1.51 -14.45
C PHE A 233 -1.72 -0.01 -14.21
N SER A 234 -0.72 0.71 -14.72
CA SER A 234 -0.52 2.12 -14.38
C SER A 234 -0.76 3.09 -15.54
N GLY A 235 -0.78 2.57 -16.78
CA GLY A 235 -0.81 3.41 -17.98
C GLY A 235 0.54 4.02 -18.36
N TYR A 236 1.60 3.81 -17.59
CA TYR A 236 2.94 4.34 -17.82
C TYR A 236 3.88 3.25 -18.34
N ASP A 237 4.67 3.59 -19.35
CA ASP A 237 5.68 2.69 -19.94
C ASP A 237 7.03 2.72 -19.18
N SER A 238 7.26 3.77 -18.39
CA SER A 238 8.47 3.97 -17.60
C SER A 238 8.19 3.77 -16.11
N PRO A 239 9.22 3.44 -15.30
CA PRO A 239 9.06 3.38 -13.86
C PRO A 239 8.54 4.71 -13.31
N THR A 240 7.43 4.66 -12.61
CA THR A 240 6.77 5.82 -11.98
C THR A 240 6.34 5.46 -10.57
N CYS A 241 6.22 6.48 -9.73
CA CYS A 241 5.61 6.38 -8.42
C CYS A 241 4.27 7.12 -8.39
N GLU A 242 3.26 6.47 -7.88
CA GLU A 242 1.98 7.09 -7.58
C GLU A 242 1.77 7.13 -6.07
N ILE A 243 1.44 8.30 -5.55
CA ILE A 243 1.11 8.47 -4.14
C ILE A 243 -0.40 8.65 -4.03
N ASN A 244 -1.03 7.63 -3.48
CA ASN A 244 -2.46 7.59 -3.23
C ASN A 244 -2.75 7.88 -1.76
N ILE A 245 -3.72 8.77 -1.51
CA ILE A 245 -4.04 9.26 -0.18
C ILE A 245 -5.41 8.72 0.22
N GLN A 246 -5.49 8.11 1.40
CA GLN A 246 -6.73 7.56 1.93
C GLN A 246 -6.94 8.00 3.36
N PRO A 247 -7.97 8.81 3.65
CA PRO A 247 -8.33 9.15 5.02
C PRO A 247 -9.00 7.96 5.70
N ASN A 248 -8.72 7.80 6.98
CA ASN A 248 -9.35 6.81 7.85
C ASN A 248 -10.04 7.53 9.01
N SER A 249 -11.35 7.35 9.12
CA SER A 249 -12.15 7.93 10.19
C SER A 249 -11.97 7.14 11.49
N GLY A 250 -11.92 7.83 12.60
CA GLY A 250 -11.78 7.25 13.93
C GLY A 250 -10.89 8.08 14.83
N TRP A 251 -10.64 7.59 16.03
CA TRP A 251 -9.74 8.24 16.97
C TRP A 251 -8.28 8.04 16.54
N SER A 252 -7.56 9.13 16.40
CA SER A 252 -6.13 9.14 16.12
C SER A 252 -5.38 9.73 17.29
N SER A 253 -4.77 8.88 18.11
CA SER A 253 -4.12 9.28 19.35
C SER A 253 -2.71 8.73 19.49
N LYS A 254 -1.96 9.39 20.36
CA LYS A 254 -0.66 8.98 20.88
C LYS A 254 -0.67 9.05 22.40
N GLY A 255 -0.13 8.04 23.02
CA GLY A 255 0.07 8.04 24.47
C GLY A 255 1.05 9.12 24.92
N SER A 256 1.25 9.19 26.19
CA SER A 256 2.12 10.16 26.84
C SER A 256 3.59 9.92 26.48
N LEU A 257 4.22 10.93 25.90
CA LEU A 257 5.67 10.96 25.71
C LEU A 257 6.37 12.07 26.51
N LEU A 258 5.59 13.04 26.96
CA LEU A 258 6.13 14.22 27.66
C LEU A 258 5.61 14.22 29.10
N ASN A 259 6.49 13.84 30.00
CA ASN A 259 6.27 13.95 31.43
C ASN A 259 7.15 15.08 31.97
N TYR A 260 6.53 16.16 32.39
CA TYR A 260 7.22 17.21 33.13
C TYR A 260 7.14 16.89 34.61
N ILE A 261 8.32 16.75 35.25
CA ILE A 261 8.39 16.47 36.67
C ILE A 261 8.84 17.75 37.38
N ASP A 262 8.05 18.20 38.34
CA ASP A 262 8.38 19.30 39.22
C ASP A 262 8.53 18.79 40.64
N TYR A 263 9.70 19.07 41.22
CA TYR A 263 10.00 18.80 42.61
C TYR A 263 9.98 20.12 43.38
N PRO A 264 8.93 20.42 44.12
CA PRO A 264 8.81 21.70 44.84
C PRO A 264 9.89 21.93 45.90
N ASN A 265 10.54 20.87 46.40
CA ASN A 265 11.67 20.94 47.30
C ASN A 265 12.76 19.95 46.89
N VAL A 266 13.87 20.44 46.35
CA VAL A 266 15.01 19.60 45.89
C VAL A 266 15.70 18.85 47.01
N SER A 267 15.47 19.26 48.28
CA SER A 267 16.04 18.62 49.47
C SER A 267 15.30 17.35 49.92
N ASP A 268 14.03 17.14 49.53
CA ASP A 268 13.21 16.00 49.94
C ASP A 268 12.52 15.34 48.73
N ILE A 269 13.30 14.73 47.88
CA ILE A 269 12.83 13.96 46.70
C ILE A 269 11.83 12.87 47.07
N ASN A 270 11.78 12.49 48.37
CA ASN A 270 10.94 11.38 48.83
C ASN A 270 9.51 11.81 49.18
N ASP A 271 9.19 13.07 49.37
CA ASP A 271 7.94 13.43 49.99
C ASP A 271 6.81 13.81 49.07
N GLU A 272 6.97 14.75 48.18
CA GLU A 272 5.91 15.13 47.25
C GLU A 272 6.52 15.54 45.89
N TYR A 273 5.90 15.13 44.82
CA TYR A 273 6.26 15.54 43.46
C TYR A 273 5.04 15.67 42.59
N ASN A 274 5.10 16.58 41.64
CA ASN A 274 4.08 16.76 40.62
C ASN A 274 4.64 16.34 39.28
N TYR A 275 3.80 15.78 38.44
CA TYR A 275 4.16 15.56 37.05
C TYR A 275 2.97 15.83 36.16
N ILE A 276 3.28 16.23 34.92
CA ILE A 276 2.33 16.50 33.88
C ILE A 276 2.42 15.36 32.88
N ASP A 277 1.27 14.78 32.58
CA ASP A 277 1.11 13.74 31.59
C ASP A 277 0.16 14.21 30.49
N ARG A 278 0.50 14.03 29.21
CA ARG A 278 -0.32 14.50 28.11
C ARG A 278 -0.76 13.33 27.24
N TYR A 279 -2.06 13.14 27.12
CA TYR A 279 -2.65 12.26 26.13
C TYR A 279 -3.00 13.07 24.89
N ARG A 280 -2.47 12.67 23.72
CA ARG A 280 -2.44 13.51 22.53
C ARG A 280 -3.31 12.93 21.42
N TYR A 281 -4.01 13.82 20.70
CA TYR A 281 -4.81 13.53 19.53
C TYR A 281 -4.32 14.37 18.36
N GLY A 282 -4.39 13.84 17.16
CA GLY A 282 -3.91 14.61 16.02
C GLY A 282 -3.93 13.87 14.69
N ILE A 283 -3.28 14.48 13.73
CA ILE A 283 -3.19 13.98 12.36
C ILE A 283 -2.05 12.99 12.30
N LYS A 284 -2.37 11.73 11.99
CA LYS A 284 -1.40 10.65 11.86
C LYS A 284 -1.25 10.27 10.39
N PHE A 285 -0.08 10.49 9.84
CA PHE A 285 0.29 10.02 8.51
C PHE A 285 0.97 8.67 8.63
N LYS A 286 0.44 7.66 7.93
CA LYS A 286 1.05 6.33 7.82
C LYS A 286 1.52 6.10 6.40
N PHE A 287 2.76 5.62 6.26
CA PHE A 287 3.35 5.33 4.97
C PHE A 287 3.32 3.81 4.72
N ILE A 288 2.78 3.43 3.57
CA ILE A 288 2.80 2.06 3.08
C ILE A 288 3.38 2.07 1.68
N VAL A 289 4.38 1.25 1.46
CA VAL A 289 4.97 1.05 0.13
C VAL A 289 4.40 -0.20 -0.50
N SER A 290 4.04 -0.09 -1.77
CA SER A 290 3.47 -1.18 -2.56
C SER A 290 3.78 -0.96 -4.05
N GLY A 291 3.15 -1.74 -4.91
CA GLY A 291 3.25 -1.61 -6.35
C GLY A 291 3.67 -2.89 -7.04
N LEU A 292 3.78 -2.82 -8.34
CA LEU A 292 4.19 -3.94 -9.19
C LEU A 292 5.23 -3.46 -10.19
N MET A 293 6.44 -4.01 -10.06
CA MET A 293 7.54 -3.74 -10.97
C MET A 293 7.81 -4.98 -11.82
N GLY A 294 7.92 -4.79 -13.11
CA GLY A 294 8.22 -5.86 -14.06
C GLY A 294 9.55 -5.63 -14.76
N GLU A 295 10.33 -6.67 -14.93
CA GLU A 295 11.55 -6.66 -15.71
C GLU A 295 11.50 -7.76 -16.76
N PHE A 296 12.09 -7.51 -17.93
CA PHE A 296 12.16 -8.51 -18.99
C PHE A 296 12.85 -9.77 -18.50
N ASN A 297 12.16 -10.91 -18.63
CA ASN A 297 12.72 -12.20 -18.24
C ASN A 297 12.51 -13.21 -19.37
N MET A 298 13.63 -13.74 -19.88
CA MET A 298 13.61 -14.71 -20.97
C MET A 298 12.85 -16.00 -20.58
N ASN A 299 12.98 -16.44 -19.32
CA ASN A 299 12.26 -17.63 -18.86
C ASN A 299 10.75 -17.41 -18.83
N SER A 300 10.30 -16.20 -18.40
CA SER A 300 8.89 -15.83 -18.44
C SER A 300 8.37 -15.84 -19.88
N LEU A 301 9.09 -15.22 -20.80
CA LEU A 301 8.76 -15.20 -22.21
C LEU A 301 8.62 -16.62 -22.79
N ILE A 302 9.64 -17.47 -22.57
CA ILE A 302 9.63 -18.87 -23.06
C ILE A 302 8.46 -19.64 -22.45
N THR A 303 8.23 -19.52 -21.16
CA THR A 303 7.13 -20.22 -20.47
C THR A 303 5.77 -19.86 -21.06
N HIS A 304 5.52 -18.57 -21.31
CA HIS A 304 4.27 -18.12 -21.91
C HIS A 304 4.13 -18.53 -23.39
N LEU A 305 5.23 -18.51 -24.15
CA LEU A 305 5.24 -19.01 -25.52
C LEU A 305 4.94 -20.51 -25.59
N VAL A 306 5.60 -21.31 -24.74
CA VAL A 306 5.36 -22.78 -24.67
C VAL A 306 3.92 -23.04 -24.24
N SER A 307 3.40 -22.34 -23.24
CA SER A 307 2.00 -22.47 -22.81
C SER A 307 1.04 -22.13 -23.96
N GLY A 308 1.34 -21.10 -24.73
CA GLY A 308 0.58 -20.73 -25.93
C GLY A 308 0.58 -21.83 -26.99
N ILE A 309 1.73 -22.43 -27.28
CA ILE A 309 1.85 -23.54 -28.24
C ILE A 309 1.04 -24.76 -27.76
N VAL A 310 1.11 -25.09 -26.48
CA VAL A 310 0.32 -26.19 -25.88
C VAL A 310 -1.17 -25.93 -26.03
N LEU A 311 -1.65 -24.69 -25.79
CA LEU A 311 -3.06 -24.31 -25.97
C LEU A 311 -3.52 -24.47 -27.43
N VAL A 312 -2.69 -24.09 -28.40
CA VAL A 312 -2.98 -24.29 -29.84
C VAL A 312 -3.11 -25.76 -30.16
N ASN A 313 -2.20 -26.61 -29.68
CA ASN A 313 -2.23 -28.05 -29.89
C ASN A 313 -3.46 -28.66 -29.20
N LEU A 314 -3.77 -28.30 -27.99
CA LEU A 314 -4.94 -28.78 -27.26
C LEU A 314 -6.24 -28.38 -27.96
N SER A 315 -6.34 -27.15 -28.48
CA SER A 315 -7.51 -26.72 -29.26
C SER A 315 -7.70 -27.53 -30.53
N THR A 316 -6.60 -27.86 -31.22
CA THR A 316 -6.64 -28.71 -32.41
C THR A 316 -7.16 -30.12 -32.07
N LEU A 317 -6.70 -30.67 -30.94
CA LEU A 317 -7.15 -31.98 -30.46
C LEU A 317 -8.65 -31.95 -30.12
N ILE A 318 -9.11 -30.94 -29.39
CA ILE A 318 -10.53 -30.77 -29.02
C ILE A 318 -11.41 -30.64 -30.26
N VAL A 319 -11.02 -29.80 -31.22
CA VAL A 319 -11.75 -29.64 -32.50
C VAL A 319 -11.78 -30.96 -33.28
N SER A 320 -10.67 -31.69 -33.33
CA SER A 320 -10.57 -32.98 -33.97
C SER A 320 -11.51 -34.00 -33.34
N VAL A 321 -11.57 -34.07 -32.01
CA VAL A 321 -12.49 -34.92 -31.25
C VAL A 321 -13.95 -34.54 -31.55
N ILE A 322 -14.30 -33.26 -31.51
CA ILE A 322 -15.64 -32.78 -31.79
C ILE A 322 -16.07 -33.17 -33.22
N ILE A 323 -15.22 -32.91 -34.23
CA ILE A 323 -15.53 -33.25 -35.61
C ILE A 323 -15.67 -34.77 -35.76
N THR A 324 -14.78 -35.55 -35.16
CA THR A 324 -14.79 -37.02 -35.33
C THR A 324 -16.03 -37.66 -34.70
N TYR A 325 -16.44 -37.21 -33.51
CA TYR A 325 -17.48 -37.89 -32.74
C TYR A 325 -18.86 -37.24 -32.81
N PHE A 326 -18.95 -35.92 -33.05
CA PHE A 326 -20.22 -35.19 -32.98
C PHE A 326 -20.82 -34.78 -34.33
N THR A 327 -20.07 -34.85 -35.45
CA THR A 327 -20.58 -34.42 -36.76
C THR A 327 -21.06 -35.55 -37.67
N GLY A 328 -21.27 -36.76 -37.14
CA GLY A 328 -21.90 -37.86 -37.85
C GLY A 328 -21.16 -38.31 -39.13
N GLU A 329 -21.78 -38.23 -40.32
CA GLU A 329 -21.16 -38.63 -41.58
C GLU A 329 -19.91 -37.81 -41.96
N TYR A 330 -19.90 -36.53 -41.63
CA TYR A 330 -18.74 -35.65 -41.85
C TYR A 330 -17.56 -36.09 -40.99
N GLY A 331 -17.80 -36.58 -39.78
CA GLY A 331 -16.78 -37.11 -38.89
C GLY A 331 -16.11 -38.35 -39.45
N LYS A 332 -16.86 -39.28 -40.09
CA LYS A 332 -16.31 -40.45 -40.76
C LYS A 332 -15.37 -40.11 -41.92
N ASN A 333 -15.75 -39.10 -42.72
CA ASN A 333 -14.91 -38.64 -43.83
C ASN A 333 -13.64 -37.93 -43.33
N TYR A 334 -13.75 -37.11 -42.28
CA TYR A 334 -12.63 -36.42 -41.62
C TYR A 334 -11.64 -37.42 -41.01
N SER A 335 -12.15 -38.42 -40.30
CA SER A 335 -11.36 -39.51 -39.74
C SER A 335 -10.58 -40.28 -40.82
N LYS A 336 -11.22 -40.58 -41.96
CA LYS A 336 -10.52 -41.21 -43.09
C LYS A 336 -9.38 -40.38 -43.65
N ILE A 337 -9.54 -39.04 -43.70
CA ILE A 337 -8.49 -38.14 -44.22
C ILE A 337 -7.30 -38.05 -43.24
N ILE A 338 -7.56 -38.01 -41.95
CA ILE A 338 -6.50 -37.86 -40.95
C ILE A 338 -5.74 -39.19 -40.72
N TYR A 339 -6.46 -40.30 -40.68
CA TYR A 339 -5.85 -41.60 -40.33
C TYR A 339 -5.46 -42.44 -41.52
N THR A 340 -5.80 -42.03 -42.78
CA THR A 340 -5.23 -42.68 -43.96
C THR A 340 -3.82 -42.13 -44.15
N LYS A 341 -2.82 -42.96 -43.89
CA LYS A 341 -1.42 -42.69 -44.29
C LYS A 341 -1.43 -42.44 -45.80
N LYS A 342 -1.45 -41.20 -46.27
CA LYS A 342 -1.16 -40.88 -47.64
C LYS A 342 0.34 -41.02 -47.77
N SER A 343 0.80 -42.07 -48.42
CA SER A 343 2.16 -42.09 -48.95
C SER A 343 2.25 -40.87 -49.88
N ILE A 344 2.91 -39.86 -49.48
CA ILE A 344 3.28 -38.73 -50.35
C ILE A 344 4.44 -39.28 -51.15
N ASP A 345 4.15 -39.74 -52.36
CA ASP A 345 5.18 -39.90 -53.37
C ASP A 345 5.75 -38.52 -53.66
N VAL A 346 6.83 -38.18 -53.00
CA VAL A 346 7.66 -37.03 -53.36
C VAL A 346 8.40 -37.49 -54.62
N PRO A 347 8.20 -36.84 -55.78
CA PRO A 347 9.01 -37.13 -56.95
C PRO A 347 10.44 -36.68 -56.62
N CYS A 348 11.27 -37.64 -56.28
CA CYS A 348 12.71 -37.41 -56.21
C CYS A 348 13.24 -37.17 -57.58
N PHE A 349 13.72 -35.98 -57.85
CA PHE A 349 14.59 -35.69 -58.97
C PHE A 349 15.92 -36.42 -58.70
N GLY A 350 16.26 -37.40 -59.55
CA GLY A 350 17.56 -38.08 -59.57
C GLY A 350 17.43 -39.57 -59.45
N LYS A 351 17.40 -40.24 -60.58
CA LYS A 351 17.74 -41.65 -60.71
C LYS A 351 19.23 -41.81 -60.42
N ASP A 352 19.54 -42.66 -59.47
CA ASP A 352 20.66 -43.58 -59.64
C ASP A 352 20.37 -44.85 -58.88
N GLU A 353 20.61 -45.94 -59.61
CA GLU A 353 20.40 -47.29 -59.23
C GLU A 353 21.38 -47.75 -58.17
N SER A 354 20.91 -48.23 -57.03
CA SER A 354 21.51 -49.42 -56.38
C SER A 354 20.52 -49.99 -55.40
N GLU A 355 20.20 -51.17 -55.73
CA GLU A 355 19.28 -52.12 -55.09
C GLU A 355 19.77 -52.55 -53.71
N THR A 356 18.74 -52.90 -52.90
CA THR A 356 18.80 -54.00 -51.90
C THR A 356 19.78 -53.80 -50.73
N GLU A 357 19.16 -53.45 -49.57
CA GLU A 357 19.55 -54.01 -48.25
C GLU A 357 18.94 -53.17 -47.08
N ASP A 358 17.64 -52.91 -47.03
CA ASP A 358 17.09 -52.19 -45.89
C ASP A 358 15.68 -52.66 -45.39
N GLU A 359 15.27 -53.92 -45.72
CA GLU A 359 14.00 -54.48 -45.18
C GLU A 359 14.14 -55.20 -43.83
N GLU A 360 15.35 -55.48 -43.33
CA GLU A 360 15.54 -56.17 -42.04
C GLU A 360 15.64 -55.19 -40.83
N ASP A 361 16.14 -54.00 -41.00
CA ASP A 361 16.35 -53.04 -39.87
C ASP A 361 15.05 -52.46 -39.34
N VAL A 362 13.97 -52.37 -40.12
CA VAL A 362 12.70 -51.74 -39.68
C VAL A 362 11.91 -52.69 -38.77
N ARG A 363 12.11 -54.00 -38.83
CA ARG A 363 11.43 -54.99 -37.96
C ARG A 363 12.06 -55.07 -36.56
N GLU A 364 13.34 -54.82 -36.41
CA GLU A 364 14.02 -54.84 -35.10
C GLU A 364 13.68 -53.62 -34.23
N VAL A 365 13.40 -52.46 -34.83
CA VAL A 365 13.00 -51.28 -34.11
C VAL A 365 11.55 -51.37 -33.60
N GLU A 366 10.62 -51.99 -34.36
CA GLU A 366 9.22 -52.18 -33.92
C GLU A 366 9.09 -53.22 -32.79
N GLU A 367 9.96 -54.24 -32.73
CA GLU A 367 9.95 -55.20 -31.61
C GLU A 367 10.59 -54.65 -30.34
N THR A 368 11.51 -53.70 -30.44
CA THR A 368 12.16 -53.05 -29.28
C THR A 368 11.23 -52.03 -28.63
N GLU A 369 10.43 -51.29 -29.40
CA GLU A 369 9.43 -50.39 -28.85
C GLU A 369 8.27 -51.12 -28.17
N LYS A 370 7.81 -52.25 -28.69
CA LYS A 370 6.77 -53.06 -28.04
C LYS A 370 7.22 -53.71 -26.73
N LYS A 371 8.50 -53.99 -26.57
CA LYS A 371 9.07 -54.53 -25.32
C LYS A 371 9.19 -53.44 -24.23
N ASN A 372 9.48 -52.20 -24.60
CA ASN A 372 9.59 -51.09 -23.63
C ASN A 372 8.24 -50.61 -23.11
N ILE A 373 7.16 -50.74 -23.88
CA ILE A 373 5.82 -50.36 -23.45
C ILE A 373 5.24 -51.33 -22.42
N ASN A 374 5.57 -52.63 -22.52
CA ASN A 374 5.09 -53.63 -21.58
C ASN A 374 5.82 -53.65 -20.23
N THR A 375 6.99 -52.98 -20.12
CA THR A 375 7.76 -52.88 -18.86
C THR A 375 7.36 -51.68 -18.02
N LEU A 376 6.58 -50.73 -18.58
CA LEU A 376 6.09 -49.54 -17.88
C LEU A 376 4.67 -49.68 -17.28
N THR A 377 4.04 -50.84 -17.47
CA THR A 377 2.70 -51.13 -16.92
C THR A 377 2.72 -52.04 -15.67
N GLU A 378 3.91 -52.43 -15.19
CA GLU A 378 4.07 -53.26 -13.95
C GLU A 378 4.87 -52.56 -12.82
N ILE A 379 4.84 -51.23 -12.72
CA ILE A 379 5.31 -50.54 -11.50
C ILE A 379 4.20 -49.67 -10.92
#